data_776e946244b8c500685b6d183dea8fd8
#
_entry.id   776e946244b8c500685b6d183dea8fd8
#
_cell.length_a   1.000
_cell.length_b   1.000
_cell.length_c   1.000
_cell.angle_alpha   90.00
_cell.angle_beta   90.00
_cell.angle_gamma   90.00
#
_symmetry.space_group_name_H-M   'P 1'
#
loop_
_entity.id
_entity.type
_entity.pdbx_description
1 polymer ?
#
loop_
_entity_poly.entity_id
_entity_poly.type
_entity_poly.pdbx_seq_one_letter_code
_entity_poly.pdbx_strand_id
1 'polypeptide(L)'
;MVLLADIRDWLKSFGLFDNYYIGRLDTKKKNSLGVYNLQDDGRREVIGDLKKYEKKGVSLLVHGDTNKTSTERKAFDLYDKLEGLISSCEYPEIGGKKVFFIALLNNEPVDVDNDKDNIYEYVIELNIYVEK
;
A
#
# COMPACT_ATOMS: atom_id res chain seq x y z
N MET A 1 1.97 -17.89 -1.55
CA MET A 1 1.23 -16.73 -2.09
C MET A 1 0.94 -15.73 -0.97
N VAL A 2 1.18 -14.45 -1.20
CA VAL A 2 0.88 -13.39 -0.23
C VAL A 2 -0.53 -12.88 -0.48
N LEU A 3 -1.33 -12.84 0.57
CA LEU A 3 -2.72 -12.38 0.50
C LEU A 3 -2.81 -10.90 0.87
N LEU A 4 -3.88 -10.24 0.44
CA LEU A 4 -4.14 -8.86 0.86
C LEU A 4 -4.24 -8.74 2.37
N ALA A 5 -4.77 -9.76 3.05
CA ALA A 5 -4.84 -9.79 4.51
C ALA A 5 -3.45 -9.73 5.15
N ASP A 6 -2.48 -10.41 4.56
CA ASP A 6 -1.10 -10.39 5.05
C ASP A 6 -0.49 -8.99 4.92
N ILE A 7 -0.77 -8.33 3.81
CA ILE A 7 -0.29 -6.96 3.55
C ILE A 7 -0.96 -5.98 4.50
N ARG A 8 -2.27 -6.11 4.71
CA ARG A 8 -2.99 -5.30 5.69
C ARG A 8 -2.38 -5.42 7.08
N ASP A 9 -2.10 -6.62 7.53
CA ASP A 9 -1.54 -6.88 8.86
C ASP A 9 -0.14 -6.29 8.99
N TRP A 10 0.66 -6.38 7.94
CA TRP A 10 1.97 -5.73 7.88
C TRP A 10 1.84 -4.21 8.01
N LEU A 11 0.96 -3.59 7.22
CA LEU A 11 0.77 -2.14 7.26
C LEU A 11 0.17 -1.67 8.59
N LYS A 12 -0.67 -2.49 9.20
CA LYS A 12 -1.24 -2.21 10.51
C LYS A 12 -0.14 -2.08 11.58
N SER A 13 0.96 -2.79 11.42
CA SER A 13 2.07 -2.71 12.35
C SER A 13 2.73 -1.33 12.41
N PHE A 14 2.52 -0.49 11.40
CA PHE A 14 3.04 0.89 11.39
C PHE A 14 2.27 1.81 12.34
N GLY A 15 1.01 1.49 12.66
CA GLY A 15 0.20 2.26 13.62
C GLY A 15 -0.23 3.64 13.13
N LEU A 16 -0.34 3.85 11.81
CA LEU A 16 -0.63 5.17 11.24
C LEU A 16 -2.12 5.48 11.07
N PHE A 17 -2.96 4.44 11.01
CA PHE A 17 -4.40 4.60 10.76
C PHE A 17 -5.23 3.91 11.85
N ASP A 18 -6.48 4.35 11.99
CA ASP A 18 -7.39 3.80 12.98
C ASP A 18 -8.07 2.52 12.49
N ASN A 19 -8.29 2.42 11.17
CA ASN A 19 -8.99 1.29 10.55
C ASN A 19 -8.25 0.82 9.31
N TYR A 20 -8.29 -0.49 9.07
CA TYR A 20 -7.61 -1.12 7.93
C TYR A 20 -8.59 -2.08 7.25
N TYR A 21 -8.74 -1.95 5.94
CA TYR A 21 -9.70 -2.71 5.15
C TYR A 21 -9.03 -3.43 3.99
N ILE A 22 -9.62 -4.55 3.60
CA ILE A 22 -9.26 -5.26 2.39
C ILE A 22 -10.38 -5.05 1.38
N GLY A 23 -10.05 -4.48 0.20
CA GLY A 23 -11.05 -4.20 -0.80
C GLY A 23 -12.00 -3.11 -0.34
N ARG A 24 -13.29 -3.41 -0.28
CA ARG A 24 -14.31 -2.39 -0.03
C ARG A 24 -14.12 -1.68 1.31
N LEU A 25 -13.90 -0.38 1.24
CA LEU A 25 -13.72 0.49 2.40
C LEU A 25 -15.08 0.90 2.99
N ASP A 26 -15.16 0.97 4.32
CA ASP A 26 -16.31 1.61 4.98
C ASP A 26 -16.10 3.13 4.90
N THR A 27 -16.84 3.78 4.02
CA THR A 27 -16.68 5.21 3.74
C THR A 27 -17.12 6.10 4.91
N LYS A 28 -17.80 5.55 5.92
CA LYS A 28 -18.21 6.30 7.10
C LYS A 28 -17.09 6.46 8.13
N LYS A 29 -16.05 5.63 8.03
CA LYS A 29 -14.95 5.66 8.99
C LYS A 29 -13.78 6.44 8.44
N LYS A 30 -13.48 7.55 9.09
CA LYS A 30 -12.35 8.40 8.78
C LYS A 30 -11.05 7.74 9.23
N ASN A 31 -9.94 8.23 8.69
CA ASN A 31 -8.60 7.80 9.06
C ASN A 31 -8.40 6.29 8.85
N SER A 32 -8.77 5.84 7.67
CA SER A 32 -8.73 4.43 7.28
C SER A 32 -7.76 4.20 6.13
N LEU A 33 -7.23 2.98 6.07
CA LEU A 33 -6.40 2.54 4.95
C LEU A 33 -7.06 1.33 4.30
N GLY A 34 -7.33 1.44 2.99
CA GLY A 34 -7.84 0.33 2.19
C GLY A 34 -6.72 -0.31 1.41
N VAL A 35 -6.70 -1.64 1.38
CA VAL A 35 -5.70 -2.42 0.64
C VAL A 35 -6.41 -3.13 -0.50
N TYR A 36 -6.00 -2.84 -1.73
CA TYR A 36 -6.62 -3.36 -2.94
C TYR A 36 -5.59 -4.04 -3.83
N ASN A 37 -6.05 -4.96 -4.66
CA ASN A 37 -5.21 -5.47 -5.72
C ASN A 37 -5.00 -4.39 -6.77
N LEU A 38 -3.75 -4.18 -7.16
CA LEU A 38 -3.44 -3.33 -8.28
C LEU A 38 -3.75 -4.11 -9.56
N GLN A 39 -4.55 -3.53 -10.44
CA GLN A 39 -4.84 -4.16 -11.72
C GLN A 39 -3.60 -4.18 -12.59
N ASP A 40 -3.19 -5.38 -12.97
CA ASP A 40 -2.07 -5.61 -13.86
C ASP A 40 -2.58 -5.46 -15.31
N ASP A 41 -1.71 -4.99 -16.19
CA ASP A 41 -2.01 -4.92 -17.63
C ASP A 41 -1.85 -6.28 -18.31
N GLY A 42 -1.69 -7.34 -17.56
CA GLY A 42 -1.51 -8.69 -18.06
C GLY A 42 -0.09 -9.03 -18.46
N ARG A 43 0.84 -8.11 -18.34
CA ARG A 43 2.23 -8.36 -18.67
C ARG A 43 2.95 -9.05 -17.53
N ARG A 44 3.69 -10.08 -17.87
CA ARG A 44 4.62 -10.69 -16.92
C ARG A 44 5.94 -9.97 -17.03
N GLU A 45 6.41 -9.45 -15.92
CA GLU A 45 7.75 -8.92 -15.85
C GLU A 45 8.74 -10.07 -15.80
N VAL A 46 9.78 -9.97 -16.63
CA VAL A 46 10.88 -10.92 -16.58
C VAL A 46 11.86 -10.42 -15.53
N ILE A 47 11.82 -11.00 -14.36
CA ILE A 47 12.71 -10.67 -13.26
C ILE A 47 13.55 -11.90 -12.97
N GLY A 48 14.74 -11.99 -13.59
CA GLY A 48 15.65 -13.08 -13.36
C GLY A 48 14.98 -14.44 -13.46
N ASP A 49 15.09 -15.24 -12.40
CA ASP A 49 14.46 -16.56 -12.34
C ASP A 49 13.03 -16.46 -11.82
N LEU A 50 12.07 -16.54 -12.74
CA LEU A 50 10.63 -16.45 -12.44
C LEU A 50 10.13 -17.54 -11.50
N LYS A 51 10.89 -18.62 -11.30
CA LYS A 51 10.50 -19.70 -10.40
C LYS A 51 10.73 -19.35 -8.94
N LYS A 52 11.55 -18.35 -8.65
CA LYS A 52 11.94 -17.99 -7.27
C LYS A 52 11.19 -16.82 -6.69
N TYR A 53 10.57 -16.01 -7.52
CA TYR A 53 9.94 -14.77 -7.11
C TYR A 53 8.49 -14.69 -7.58
N GLU A 54 7.68 -14.00 -6.79
CA GLU A 54 6.35 -13.61 -7.25
C GLU A 54 6.16 -12.12 -6.98
N LYS A 55 5.46 -11.46 -7.89
CA LYS A 55 5.15 -10.05 -7.78
C LYS A 55 3.71 -9.87 -7.30
N LYS A 56 3.52 -9.06 -6.26
CA LYS A 56 2.20 -8.69 -5.77
C LYS A 56 2.00 -7.19 -5.95
N GLY A 57 1.13 -6.80 -6.87
CA GLY A 57 0.76 -5.40 -7.06
C GLY A 57 -0.33 -5.00 -6.08
N VAL A 58 -0.15 -3.86 -5.43
CA VAL A 58 -1.04 -3.38 -4.38
C VAL A 58 -1.34 -1.91 -4.58
N SER A 59 -2.60 -1.53 -4.41
CA SER A 59 -3.05 -0.15 -4.36
C SER A 59 -3.53 0.16 -2.95
N LEU A 60 -2.96 1.19 -2.34
CA LEU A 60 -3.32 1.63 -0.99
C LEU A 60 -4.14 2.91 -1.08
N LEU A 61 -5.36 2.87 -0.55
CA LEU A 61 -6.22 4.04 -0.50
C LEU A 61 -6.18 4.63 0.91
N VAL A 62 -5.61 5.84 1.02
CA VAL A 62 -5.64 6.61 2.25
C VAL A 62 -6.95 7.38 2.28
N HIS A 63 -7.87 6.95 3.11
CA HIS A 63 -9.17 7.61 3.33
C HIS A 63 -9.06 8.39 4.63
N GLY A 64 -8.80 9.68 4.52
CA GLY A 64 -8.44 10.52 5.65
C GLY A 64 -9.61 11.11 6.39
N ASP A 65 -9.72 12.43 6.34
CA ASP A 65 -10.80 13.18 6.99
C ASP A 65 -11.21 14.37 6.12
N THR A 66 -11.95 15.30 6.69
CA THR A 66 -12.42 16.49 5.96
C THR A 66 -11.36 17.58 5.87
N ASN A 67 -10.17 17.35 6.40
CA ASN A 67 -9.04 18.28 6.35
C ASN A 67 -8.01 17.77 5.37
N LYS A 68 -7.79 18.51 4.29
CA LYS A 68 -6.87 18.11 3.24
C LYS A 68 -5.42 18.00 3.74
N THR A 69 -4.98 18.97 4.53
CA THR A 69 -3.62 19.00 5.05
C THR A 69 -3.33 17.81 5.95
N SER A 70 -4.28 17.47 6.82
CA SER A 70 -4.16 16.32 7.72
C SER A 70 -4.08 15.01 6.91
N THR A 71 -4.93 14.87 5.90
CA THR A 71 -4.95 13.67 5.05
C THR A 71 -3.67 13.54 4.23
N GLU A 72 -3.21 14.64 3.65
CA GLU A 72 -1.95 14.68 2.90
C GLU A 72 -0.78 14.24 3.79
N ARG A 73 -0.72 14.76 5.00
CA ARG A 73 0.35 14.40 5.94
C ARG A 73 0.37 12.91 6.25
N LYS A 74 -0.79 12.31 6.46
CA LYS A 74 -0.89 10.87 6.71
C LYS A 74 -0.45 10.05 5.51
N ALA A 75 -0.84 10.48 4.31
CA ALA A 75 -0.42 9.82 3.09
C ALA A 75 1.11 9.87 2.93
N PHE A 76 1.71 11.02 3.19
CA PHE A 76 3.17 11.17 3.12
C PHE A 76 3.88 10.41 4.24
N ASP A 77 3.31 10.34 5.44
CA ASP A 77 3.88 9.54 6.52
C ASP A 77 3.97 8.06 6.12
N LEU A 78 2.92 7.53 5.49
CA LEU A 78 2.93 6.15 4.99
C LEU A 78 3.95 5.99 3.86
N TYR A 79 3.97 6.92 2.93
CA TYR A 79 4.90 6.89 1.81
C TYR A 79 6.36 6.91 2.30
N ASP A 80 6.66 7.79 3.24
CA ASP A 80 8.00 7.91 3.80
C ASP A 80 8.44 6.64 4.55
N LYS A 81 7.50 5.98 5.23
CA LYS A 81 7.76 4.69 5.88
C LYS A 81 8.19 3.64 4.86
N LEU A 82 7.45 3.56 3.73
CA LEU A 82 7.76 2.62 2.66
C LEU A 82 9.10 2.95 1.99
N GLU A 83 9.32 4.23 1.74
CA GLU A 83 10.57 4.70 1.14
C GLU A 83 11.78 4.41 2.05
N GLY A 84 11.59 4.54 3.37
CA GLY A 84 12.61 4.20 4.34
C GLY A 84 13.02 2.74 4.29
N LEU A 85 12.07 1.84 4.13
CA LEU A 85 12.37 0.41 3.97
C LEU A 85 13.17 0.14 2.70
N ILE A 86 12.81 0.81 1.61
CA ILE A 86 13.52 0.67 0.34
C ILE A 86 14.96 1.18 0.46
N SER A 87 15.14 2.36 1.07
CA SER A 87 16.45 2.98 1.23
C SER A 87 17.39 2.17 2.11
N SER A 88 16.86 1.57 3.18
CA SER A 88 17.65 0.77 4.12
C SER A 88 17.84 -0.67 3.65
N CYS A 89 17.07 -1.12 2.66
CA CYS A 89 17.00 -2.52 2.23
C CYS A 89 16.62 -3.48 3.36
N GLU A 90 15.90 -2.99 4.36
CA GLU A 90 15.46 -3.79 5.51
C GLU A 90 14.01 -4.23 5.30
N TYR A 91 13.82 -5.18 4.39
CA TYR A 91 12.48 -5.65 4.07
C TYR A 91 11.96 -6.64 5.09
N PRO A 92 10.68 -6.55 5.46
CA PRO A 92 10.07 -7.48 6.40
C PRO A 92 9.72 -8.80 5.76
N GLU A 93 9.25 -9.74 6.58
CA GLU A 93 8.50 -10.87 6.08
C GLU A 93 7.02 -10.49 6.04
N ILE A 94 6.33 -10.88 4.97
CA ILE A 94 4.90 -10.65 4.82
C ILE A 94 4.24 -11.99 4.56
N GLY A 95 3.30 -12.37 5.40
CA GLY A 95 2.61 -13.66 5.27
C GLY A 95 3.55 -14.83 5.37
N GLY A 96 4.62 -14.73 6.15
CA GLY A 96 5.63 -15.78 6.27
C GLY A 96 6.59 -15.87 5.09
N LYS A 97 6.49 -14.96 4.13
CA LYS A 97 7.34 -14.92 2.94
C LYS A 97 8.36 -13.81 3.04
N LYS A 98 9.58 -14.08 2.61
CA LYS A 98 10.63 -13.07 2.58
C LYS A 98 10.38 -12.09 1.44
N VAL A 99 10.40 -10.80 1.76
CA VAL A 99 10.32 -9.73 0.77
C VAL A 99 11.73 -9.41 0.30
N PHE A 100 11.92 -9.36 -1.01
CA PHE A 100 13.20 -9.03 -1.61
C PHE A 100 13.27 -7.58 -2.05
N PHE A 101 12.13 -7.02 -2.46
CA PHE A 101 12.12 -5.67 -3.00
C PHE A 101 10.71 -5.10 -2.98
N ILE A 102 10.62 -3.80 -2.77
CA ILE A 102 9.36 -3.04 -2.88
C ILE A 102 9.63 -1.90 -3.85
N ALA A 103 8.79 -1.79 -4.88
CA ALA A 103 8.86 -0.71 -5.86
C ALA A 103 7.64 0.18 -5.71
N LEU A 104 7.85 1.45 -5.36
CA LEU A 104 6.81 2.47 -5.37
C LEU A 104 6.61 2.91 -6.82
N LEU A 105 5.36 2.91 -7.29
CA LEU A 105 5.03 3.17 -8.69
C LEU A 105 4.82 4.65 -9.00
N ASN A 106 4.64 5.48 -7.96
CA ASN A 106 4.48 6.92 -8.09
C ASN A 106 5.54 7.62 -7.25
N ASN A 107 5.96 8.81 -7.65
CA ASN A 107 6.98 9.57 -6.93
C ASN A 107 6.47 10.14 -5.60
N GLU A 108 5.17 10.22 -5.45
CA GLU A 108 4.51 10.72 -4.24
C GLU A 108 3.08 10.16 -4.19
N PRO A 109 2.40 10.23 -3.03
CA PRO A 109 0.99 9.87 -2.97
C PRO A 109 0.17 10.69 -3.96
N VAL A 110 -0.75 10.03 -4.66
CA VAL A 110 -1.59 10.67 -5.68
C VAL A 110 -2.87 11.19 -5.05
N ASP A 111 -3.11 12.48 -5.17
CA ASP A 111 -4.35 13.11 -4.72
C ASP A 111 -5.49 12.68 -5.62
N VAL A 112 -6.49 12.00 -5.06
CA VAL A 112 -7.68 11.59 -5.78
C VAL A 112 -8.89 12.43 -5.41
N ASP A 113 -8.64 13.59 -4.77
CA ASP A 113 -9.64 14.55 -4.36
C ASP A 113 -10.48 14.02 -3.18
N ASN A 114 -11.73 14.43 -3.07
CA ASN A 114 -12.59 14.02 -1.96
C ASN A 114 -13.72 13.12 -2.45
N ASP A 115 -14.24 12.32 -1.54
CA ASP A 115 -15.41 11.50 -1.83
C ASP A 115 -16.70 12.32 -1.65
N LYS A 116 -17.85 11.64 -1.78
CA LYS A 116 -19.16 12.28 -1.65
C LYS A 116 -19.42 12.88 -0.25
N ASP A 117 -18.69 12.45 0.76
CA ASP A 117 -18.79 12.95 2.13
C ASP A 117 -17.73 13.99 2.45
N ASN A 118 -17.03 14.51 1.43
CA ASN A 118 -15.95 15.48 1.53
C ASN A 118 -14.74 14.98 2.33
N ILE A 119 -14.50 13.68 2.34
CA ILE A 119 -13.33 13.09 2.96
C ILE A 119 -12.24 12.98 1.89
N TYR A 120 -11.11 13.61 2.15
CA TYR A 120 -9.98 13.61 1.20
C TYR A 120 -9.29 12.26 1.15
N GLU A 121 -8.84 11.90 -0.05
CA GLU A 121 -8.23 10.60 -0.29
C GLU A 121 -6.96 10.71 -1.12
N TYR A 122 -6.01 9.81 -0.85
CA TYR A 122 -4.76 9.68 -1.61
C TYR A 122 -4.52 8.22 -1.92
N VAL A 123 -3.86 7.96 -3.04
CA VAL A 123 -3.53 6.60 -3.47
C VAL A 123 -2.02 6.43 -3.53
N ILE A 124 -1.54 5.31 -3.03
CA ILE A 124 -0.15 4.87 -3.14
C ILE A 124 -0.15 3.51 -3.80
N GLU A 125 0.54 3.37 -4.92
CA GLU A 125 0.63 2.10 -5.64
C GLU A 125 2.04 1.54 -5.56
N LEU A 126 2.15 0.24 -5.34
CA LEU A 126 3.45 -0.42 -5.19
C LEU A 126 3.40 -1.86 -5.66
N ASN A 127 4.56 -2.37 -6.02
CA ASN A 127 4.78 -3.79 -6.26
C ASN A 127 5.66 -4.35 -5.17
N ILE A 128 5.26 -5.49 -4.64
CA ILE A 128 6.03 -6.21 -3.62
C ILE A 128 6.52 -7.51 -4.25
N TYR A 129 7.83 -7.72 -4.20
CA TYR A 129 8.46 -8.91 -4.76
C TYR A 129 8.86 -9.83 -3.61
N VAL A 130 8.27 -11.02 -3.58
CA VAL A 130 8.46 -11.98 -2.49
C VAL A 130 8.98 -13.31 -3.02
N GLU A 131 9.55 -14.12 -2.14
CA GLU A 131 9.91 -15.50 -2.48
C GLU A 131 8.66 -16.34 -2.75
N LYS A 132 8.79 -17.27 -3.63
CA LYS A 132 7.70 -18.23 -3.87
C LYS A 132 7.59 -19.27 -2.77
#